data_8c68e948506ee83b4d5a2f5e520619fa
#
_entry.id   8c68e948506ee83b4d5a2f5e520619fa
#
_cell.length_a   1.000
_cell.length_b   1.000
_cell.length_c   1.000
_cell.angle_alpha   90.00
_cell.angle_beta   90.00
_cell.angle_gamma   90.00
#
_symmetry.space_group_name_H-M   'P 1'
#
loop_
_entity.id
_entity.type
_entity.pdbx_description
1 polymer ?
#
loop_
_entity_poly.entity_id
_entity_poly.type
_entity_poly.pdbx_seq_one_letter_code
_entity_poly.pdbx_strand_id
1 'polypeptide(L)'
;MRHLHLLSAAALLVVAACSKGGEKPAAEPPAPPPPPPPMAFLTIIYHTPKDAKAFEKYYWATHIPLVQAKAAEIGFTAVELTKFDATLDGKAPTFYRQAVLWFPDMTALEKGLATPGFKAAGDDLANFATGGLTAMVGEQTNDASPLLSGDTTAFVTVLYNNPKDGAAFESYYAATHLPIVGQGAAEIGFTRAELAKFARNLDGSAAAFYRQAKLYFPNAAALKTGTGTAAFKAVGDDLPKFADGGLTALVGHLTSAP
;
A
#
# COMPACT_ATOMS: atom_id res chain seq x y z
N MET A 1 -84.79 -20.02 35.41
CA MET A 1 -86.04 -19.28 35.22
C MET A 1 -85.82 -18.03 34.38
N ARG A 2 -86.69 -17.88 33.40
CA ARG A 2 -86.88 -16.65 32.52
C ARG A 2 -85.80 -16.37 31.56
N HIS A 3 -85.90 -16.71 30.28
CA HIS A 3 -86.71 -16.18 29.18
C HIS A 3 -86.38 -14.74 28.85
N LEU A 4 -85.93 -14.47 27.71
CA LEU A 4 -86.55 -14.15 26.39
C LEU A 4 -86.03 -12.72 25.98
N HIS A 5 -85.68 -12.34 24.83
CA HIS A 5 -86.21 -12.35 23.50
C HIS A 5 -85.19 -11.89 22.45
N LEU A 6 -85.33 -12.46 21.28
CA LEU A 6 -84.75 -12.00 20.02
C LEU A 6 -85.21 -10.58 19.64
N LEU A 7 -84.35 -9.86 18.97
CA LEU A 7 -84.74 -8.93 17.92
C LEU A 7 -83.60 -8.85 16.86
N SER A 8 -83.95 -9.33 15.67
CA SER A 8 -83.11 -9.22 14.46
C SER A 8 -83.17 -7.79 13.94
N ALA A 9 -82.05 -7.21 13.63
CA ALA A 9 -81.91 -6.04 12.80
C ALA A 9 -80.94 -6.34 11.65
N ALA A 10 -81.49 -6.50 10.44
CA ALA A 10 -80.71 -6.66 9.21
C ALA A 10 -80.12 -5.29 8.84
N ALA A 11 -78.83 -5.17 8.90
CA ALA A 11 -78.12 -4.01 8.38
C ALA A 11 -77.54 -4.39 7.00
N LEU A 12 -78.01 -3.74 5.95
CA LEU A 12 -77.46 -3.79 4.59
C LEU A 12 -76.00 -3.20 4.62
N LEU A 13 -75.00 -4.06 4.40
CA LEU A 13 -73.66 -3.63 4.14
C LEU A 13 -73.54 -3.31 2.63
N VAL A 14 -73.43 -2.01 2.33
CA VAL A 14 -72.99 -1.49 1.03
C VAL A 14 -71.47 -1.68 0.97
N VAL A 15 -71.04 -2.63 0.17
CA VAL A 15 -69.61 -2.83 -0.11
C VAL A 15 -69.18 -1.79 -1.14
N ALA A 16 -68.59 -0.69 -0.67
CA ALA A 16 -67.85 0.23 -1.53
C ALA A 16 -66.50 -0.43 -1.95
N ALA A 17 -66.44 -0.86 -3.19
CA ALA A 17 -65.17 -1.31 -3.78
C ALA A 17 -64.23 -0.13 -3.98
N CYS A 18 -63.34 0.12 -3.02
CA CYS A 18 -62.17 0.98 -3.24
C CYS A 18 -61.19 0.25 -4.12
N SER A 19 -61.12 0.66 -5.36
CA SER A 19 -60.02 0.31 -6.29
C SER A 19 -58.69 0.84 -5.68
N LYS A 20 -57.91 -0.08 -5.11
CA LYS A 20 -56.52 0.24 -4.74
C LYS A 20 -55.76 0.52 -6.05
N GLY A 21 -55.48 1.79 -6.33
CA GLY A 21 -54.47 2.18 -7.31
C GLY A 21 -53.16 1.50 -6.93
N GLY A 22 -52.64 0.61 -7.78
CA GLY A 22 -51.37 -0.04 -7.58
C GLY A 22 -50.27 1.01 -7.56
N GLU A 23 -49.77 1.32 -6.39
CA GLU A 23 -48.55 2.08 -6.23
C GLU A 23 -47.42 1.23 -6.84
N LYS A 24 -46.86 1.71 -7.96
CA LYS A 24 -45.70 1.12 -8.58
C LYS A 24 -44.58 1.11 -7.53
N PRO A 25 -43.90 -0.02 -7.24
CA PRO A 25 -42.80 -0.03 -6.31
C PRO A 25 -41.79 1.05 -6.71
N ALA A 26 -41.40 1.90 -5.75
CA ALA A 26 -40.36 2.87 -5.98
C ALA A 26 -39.10 2.13 -6.47
N ALA A 27 -38.52 2.61 -7.56
CA ALA A 27 -37.28 2.04 -8.08
C ALA A 27 -36.22 2.08 -6.99
N GLU A 28 -35.61 0.93 -6.74
CA GLU A 28 -34.49 0.81 -5.82
C GLU A 28 -33.40 1.81 -6.23
N PRO A 29 -32.80 2.57 -5.29
CA PRO A 29 -31.73 3.50 -5.63
C PRO A 29 -30.62 2.75 -6.37
N PRO A 30 -30.00 3.35 -7.38
CA PRO A 30 -28.90 2.69 -8.10
C PRO A 30 -27.79 2.32 -7.09
N ALA A 31 -27.25 1.11 -7.25
CA ALA A 31 -26.14 0.65 -6.41
C ALA A 31 -24.98 1.67 -6.46
N PRO A 32 -24.30 1.93 -5.34
CA PRO A 32 -23.15 2.81 -5.35
C PRO A 32 -22.11 2.29 -6.36
N PRO A 33 -21.37 3.20 -7.03
CA PRO A 33 -20.32 2.79 -7.96
C PRO A 33 -19.30 1.90 -7.23
N PRO A 34 -18.70 0.94 -7.93
CA PRO A 34 -17.64 0.10 -7.35
C PRO A 34 -16.49 1.00 -6.88
N PRO A 35 -15.79 0.63 -5.80
CA PRO A 35 -14.60 1.36 -5.36
C PRO A 35 -13.57 1.43 -6.49
N PRO A 36 -12.78 2.51 -6.58
CA PRO A 36 -11.71 2.60 -7.56
C PRO A 36 -10.72 1.42 -7.37
N PRO A 37 -10.08 0.96 -8.46
CA PRO A 37 -9.07 -0.08 -8.37
C PRO A 37 -7.91 0.38 -7.47
N PRO A 38 -7.22 -0.56 -6.80
CA PRO A 38 -6.05 -0.22 -6.00
C PRO A 38 -4.96 0.38 -6.89
N MET A 39 -4.22 1.35 -6.36
CA MET A 39 -3.05 1.90 -7.04
C MET A 39 -2.00 0.81 -7.22
N ALA A 40 -1.47 0.70 -8.43
CA ALA A 40 -0.34 -0.17 -8.72
C ALA A 40 0.98 0.59 -8.61
N PHE A 41 2.06 -0.13 -8.40
CA PHE A 41 3.39 0.46 -8.36
C PHE A 41 4.46 -0.46 -8.94
N LEU A 42 5.50 0.17 -9.49
CA LEU A 42 6.80 -0.43 -9.73
C LEU A 42 7.75 0.04 -8.64
N THR A 43 8.40 -0.87 -7.94
CA THR A 43 9.48 -0.57 -7.00
C THR A 43 10.81 -1.08 -7.51
N ILE A 44 11.85 -0.25 -7.38
CA ILE A 44 13.25 -0.61 -7.66
C ILE A 44 14.01 -0.45 -6.34
N ILE A 45 14.51 -1.55 -5.80
CA ILE A 45 15.36 -1.59 -4.61
C ILE A 45 16.79 -1.74 -5.07
N TYR A 46 17.60 -0.71 -4.95
CA TYR A 46 19.02 -0.72 -5.29
C TYR A 46 19.81 -1.37 -4.15
N HIS A 47 20.68 -2.30 -4.50
CA HIS A 47 21.64 -2.85 -3.56
C HIS A 47 22.81 -1.88 -3.38
N THR A 48 23.62 -2.11 -2.34
CA THR A 48 24.77 -1.24 -2.05
C THR A 48 25.73 -1.19 -3.24
N PRO A 49 25.92 -0.01 -3.86
CA PRO A 49 26.80 0.13 -5.02
C PRO A 49 28.26 0.02 -4.62
N LYS A 50 29.13 -0.34 -5.58
CA LYS A 50 30.59 -0.39 -5.38
C LYS A 50 31.18 0.97 -4.99
N ASP A 51 30.62 2.06 -5.56
CA ASP A 51 30.97 3.44 -5.24
C ASP A 51 29.68 4.26 -5.03
N ALA A 52 29.35 4.52 -3.77
CA ALA A 52 28.15 5.26 -3.40
C ALA A 52 28.20 6.73 -3.91
N LYS A 53 29.37 7.36 -3.96
CA LYS A 53 29.51 8.74 -4.42
C LYS A 53 29.27 8.84 -5.92
N ALA A 54 29.84 7.92 -6.70
CA ALA A 54 29.60 7.83 -8.15
C ALA A 54 28.12 7.52 -8.44
N PHE A 55 27.51 6.59 -7.68
CA PHE A 55 26.09 6.29 -7.78
C PHE A 55 25.23 7.53 -7.57
N GLU A 56 25.37 8.26 -6.45
CA GLU A 56 24.58 9.45 -6.13
C GLU A 56 24.73 10.52 -7.19
N LYS A 57 25.96 10.77 -7.65
CA LYS A 57 26.24 11.76 -8.70
C LYS A 57 25.49 11.43 -9.98
N TYR A 58 25.55 10.18 -10.46
CA TYR A 58 24.89 9.76 -11.68
C TYR A 58 23.37 9.72 -11.53
N TYR A 59 22.90 9.17 -10.41
CA TYR A 59 21.48 9.05 -10.10
C TYR A 59 20.75 10.39 -10.21
N TRP A 60 21.28 11.42 -9.55
CA TRP A 60 20.67 12.75 -9.52
C TRP A 60 20.92 13.56 -10.78
N ALA A 61 22.12 13.50 -11.37
CA ALA A 61 22.46 14.32 -12.51
C ALA A 61 21.97 13.76 -13.86
N THR A 62 21.73 12.44 -13.94
CA THR A 62 21.43 11.78 -15.23
C THR A 62 20.18 10.91 -15.14
N HIS A 63 20.13 9.94 -14.24
CA HIS A 63 19.04 8.95 -14.21
C HIS A 63 17.68 9.57 -13.86
N ILE A 64 17.59 10.31 -12.77
CA ILE A 64 16.32 10.96 -12.36
C ILE A 64 15.80 11.93 -13.42
N PRO A 65 16.60 12.84 -14.01
CA PRO A 65 16.17 13.67 -15.15
C PRO A 65 15.68 12.87 -16.36
N LEU A 66 16.35 11.75 -16.69
CA LEU A 66 15.92 10.86 -17.77
C LEU A 66 14.52 10.26 -17.47
N VAL A 67 14.31 9.71 -16.26
CA VAL A 67 13.02 9.14 -15.84
C VAL A 67 11.93 10.21 -15.86
N GLN A 68 12.22 11.41 -15.36
CA GLN A 68 11.28 12.54 -15.35
C GLN A 68 10.90 12.98 -16.78
N ALA A 69 11.86 13.05 -17.70
CA ALA A 69 11.60 13.38 -19.10
C ALA A 69 10.70 12.35 -19.81
N LYS A 70 10.66 11.11 -19.30
CA LYS A 70 9.82 10.02 -19.80
C LYS A 70 8.53 9.81 -19.02
N ALA A 71 8.27 10.60 -17.99
CA ALA A 71 7.14 10.41 -17.08
C ALA A 71 5.79 10.32 -17.79
N ALA A 72 5.53 11.25 -18.74
CA ALA A 72 4.28 11.27 -19.50
C ALA A 72 4.13 10.06 -20.43
N GLU A 73 5.22 9.56 -21.00
CA GLU A 73 5.24 8.37 -21.85
C GLU A 73 5.02 7.10 -21.03
N ILE A 74 5.70 6.99 -19.88
CA ILE A 74 5.60 5.84 -18.97
C ILE A 74 4.24 5.84 -18.24
N GLY A 75 3.70 7.02 -17.92
CA GLY A 75 2.35 7.17 -17.36
C GLY A 75 2.25 6.98 -15.85
N PHE A 76 3.36 7.07 -15.10
CA PHE A 76 3.30 7.11 -13.64
C PHE A 76 2.78 8.47 -13.15
N THR A 77 2.04 8.46 -12.05
CA THR A 77 1.38 9.65 -11.48
C THR A 77 2.15 10.27 -10.32
N ALA A 78 3.01 9.48 -9.66
CA ALA A 78 3.84 9.92 -8.55
C ALA A 78 5.12 9.09 -8.49
N VAL A 79 6.16 9.67 -7.88
CA VAL A 79 7.44 9.00 -7.61
C VAL A 79 7.81 9.23 -6.15
N GLU A 80 8.19 8.16 -5.46
CA GLU A 80 8.80 8.24 -4.15
C GLU A 80 10.25 7.77 -4.25
N LEU A 81 11.18 8.60 -3.80
CA LEU A 81 12.61 8.32 -3.78
C LEU A 81 13.09 8.29 -2.33
N THR A 82 13.67 7.17 -1.92
CA THR A 82 14.10 6.98 -0.54
C THR A 82 15.54 6.50 -0.47
N LYS A 83 16.18 6.76 0.67
CA LYS A 83 17.48 6.22 1.03
C LYS A 83 17.37 5.48 2.34
N PHE A 84 17.99 4.30 2.42
CA PHE A 84 18.07 3.54 3.65
C PHE A 84 19.31 3.96 4.44
N ASP A 85 19.13 4.21 5.73
CA ASP A 85 20.17 4.69 6.63
C ASP A 85 20.77 3.55 7.45
N ALA A 86 19.91 2.63 7.93
CA ALA A 86 20.31 1.50 8.76
C ALA A 86 19.23 0.39 8.70
N THR A 87 19.59 -0.78 9.23
CA THR A 87 18.60 -1.76 9.68
C THR A 87 17.94 -1.25 10.97
N LEU A 88 16.77 -1.79 11.34
CA LEU A 88 16.06 -1.36 12.55
C LEU A 88 16.87 -1.61 13.83
N ASP A 89 17.81 -2.58 13.82
CA ASP A 89 18.76 -2.85 14.92
C ASP A 89 20.05 -2.02 14.85
N GLY A 90 20.09 -1.01 13.96
CA GLY A 90 21.17 -0.01 13.87
C GLY A 90 22.42 -0.45 13.11
N LYS A 91 22.37 -1.58 12.39
CA LYS A 91 23.49 -2.03 11.54
C LYS A 91 23.46 -1.36 10.17
N ALA A 92 24.47 -1.57 9.35
CA ALA A 92 24.49 -1.13 7.95
C ALA A 92 23.29 -1.70 7.20
N PRO A 93 22.61 -0.87 6.36
CA PRO A 93 21.42 -1.31 5.67
C PRO A 93 21.73 -2.38 4.61
N THR A 94 20.85 -3.37 4.49
CA THR A 94 20.96 -4.43 3.48
C THR A 94 20.80 -3.89 2.05
N PHE A 95 20.00 -2.84 1.90
CA PHE A 95 19.72 -2.15 0.64
C PHE A 95 20.16 -0.69 0.73
N TYR A 96 20.38 -0.07 -0.42
CA TYR A 96 20.92 1.29 -0.50
C TYR A 96 19.85 2.36 -0.69
N ARG A 97 19.00 2.18 -1.73
CA ARG A 97 17.91 3.09 -2.08
C ARG A 97 16.67 2.32 -2.53
N GLN A 98 15.54 2.98 -2.49
CA GLN A 98 14.33 2.52 -3.15
C GLN A 98 13.73 3.66 -3.98
N ALA A 99 13.28 3.35 -5.19
CA ALA A 99 12.43 4.20 -6.00
C ALA A 99 11.09 3.48 -6.18
N VAL A 100 9.98 4.20 -5.99
CA VAL A 100 8.63 3.68 -6.23
C VAL A 100 7.95 4.59 -7.23
N LEU A 101 7.50 4.03 -8.34
CA LEU A 101 6.70 4.71 -9.37
C LEU A 101 5.26 4.25 -9.22
N TRP A 102 4.35 5.18 -8.99
CA TRP A 102 2.94 4.91 -8.76
C TRP A 102 2.13 5.09 -10.04
N PHE A 103 1.17 4.19 -10.26
CA PHE A 103 0.25 4.18 -11.39
C PHE A 103 -1.19 4.11 -10.90
N PRO A 104 -2.17 4.62 -11.69
CA PRO A 104 -3.57 4.56 -11.29
C PRO A 104 -4.08 3.14 -11.00
N ASP A 105 -3.60 2.16 -11.75
CA ASP A 105 -3.95 0.75 -11.65
C ASP A 105 -2.90 -0.14 -12.34
N MET A 106 -3.06 -1.45 -12.23
CA MET A 106 -2.16 -2.43 -12.85
C MET A 106 -2.18 -2.35 -14.39
N THR A 107 -3.32 -1.99 -15.00
CA THR A 107 -3.40 -1.85 -16.46
C THR A 107 -2.55 -0.69 -16.97
N ALA A 108 -2.58 0.44 -16.25
CA ALA A 108 -1.75 1.60 -16.56
C ALA A 108 -0.26 1.27 -16.38
N LEU A 109 0.08 0.54 -15.30
CA LEU A 109 1.43 0.08 -15.06
C LEU A 109 1.94 -0.82 -16.20
N GLU A 110 1.21 -1.85 -16.59
CA GLU A 110 1.62 -2.77 -17.67
C GLU A 110 1.81 -2.04 -19.01
N LYS A 111 0.95 -1.06 -19.31
CA LYS A 111 1.15 -0.19 -20.49
C LYS A 111 2.43 0.62 -20.39
N GLY A 112 2.71 1.18 -19.21
CA GLY A 112 3.93 1.96 -18.95
C GLY A 112 5.21 1.15 -19.14
N LEU A 113 5.21 -0.10 -18.62
CA LEU A 113 6.35 -1.01 -18.76
C LEU A 113 6.68 -1.39 -20.21
N ALA A 114 5.69 -1.34 -21.11
CA ALA A 114 5.85 -1.65 -22.52
C ALA A 114 6.39 -0.48 -23.37
N THR A 115 6.58 0.70 -22.78
CA THR A 115 6.99 1.91 -23.53
C THR A 115 8.48 1.95 -23.83
N PRO A 116 8.90 2.57 -24.95
CA PRO A 116 10.32 2.85 -25.21
C PRO A 116 10.97 3.71 -24.12
N GLY A 117 10.19 4.62 -23.49
CA GLY A 117 10.67 5.46 -22.40
C GLY A 117 11.05 4.65 -21.17
N PHE A 118 10.24 3.64 -20.81
CA PHE A 118 10.58 2.71 -19.73
C PHE A 118 11.83 1.88 -20.07
N LYS A 119 11.90 1.37 -21.30
CA LYS A 119 13.09 0.64 -21.76
C LYS A 119 14.36 1.49 -21.65
N ALA A 120 14.31 2.75 -22.07
CA ALA A 120 15.46 3.66 -21.98
C ALA A 120 15.90 3.90 -20.53
N ALA A 121 14.94 4.07 -19.60
CA ALA A 121 15.24 4.18 -18.17
C ALA A 121 15.85 2.89 -17.60
N GLY A 122 15.38 1.74 -18.05
CA GLY A 122 15.91 0.42 -17.66
C GLY A 122 17.33 0.18 -18.17
N ASP A 123 17.60 0.48 -19.45
CA ASP A 123 18.93 0.34 -20.06
C ASP A 123 19.98 1.22 -19.34
N ASP A 124 19.57 2.39 -18.84
CA ASP A 124 20.44 3.31 -18.12
C ASP A 124 20.95 2.79 -16.78
N LEU A 125 20.21 1.86 -16.14
CA LEU A 125 20.57 1.30 -14.83
C LEU A 125 21.96 0.65 -14.81
N ALA A 126 22.41 0.08 -15.92
CA ALA A 126 23.73 -0.55 -16.05
C ALA A 126 24.88 0.44 -15.83
N ASN A 127 24.63 1.74 -16.04
CA ASN A 127 25.66 2.77 -15.93
C ASN A 127 26.01 3.12 -14.47
N PHE A 128 25.13 2.83 -13.50
CA PHE A 128 25.35 3.24 -12.11
C PHE A 128 24.94 2.23 -11.04
N ALA A 129 23.96 1.37 -11.29
CA ALA A 129 23.46 0.41 -10.31
C ALA A 129 24.42 -0.81 -10.15
N THR A 130 25.70 -0.54 -9.87
CA THR A 130 26.80 -1.53 -9.87
C THR A 130 26.71 -2.58 -8.75
N GLY A 131 25.85 -2.38 -7.75
CA GLY A 131 25.53 -3.36 -6.71
C GLY A 131 24.42 -4.33 -7.12
N GLY A 132 23.77 -4.07 -8.25
CA GLY A 132 22.54 -4.75 -8.67
C GLY A 132 21.28 -4.10 -8.05
N LEU A 133 20.14 -4.68 -8.40
CA LEU A 133 18.85 -4.21 -7.92
C LEU A 133 17.82 -5.36 -7.90
N THR A 134 16.72 -5.11 -7.19
CA THR A 134 15.51 -5.94 -7.21
C THR A 134 14.36 -5.04 -7.69
N ALA A 135 13.71 -5.41 -8.78
CA ALA A 135 12.57 -4.67 -9.32
C ALA A 135 11.31 -5.53 -9.27
N MET A 136 10.24 -4.99 -8.68
CA MET A 136 8.99 -5.70 -8.47
C MET A 136 7.81 -4.80 -8.79
N VAL A 137 6.71 -5.40 -9.22
CA VAL A 137 5.41 -4.74 -9.34
C VAL A 137 4.47 -5.26 -8.27
N GLY A 138 3.56 -4.40 -7.84
CA GLY A 138 2.59 -4.73 -6.81
C GLY A 138 1.45 -3.72 -6.73
N GLU A 139 0.60 -3.91 -5.74
CA GLU A 139 -0.54 -3.05 -5.48
C GLU A 139 -0.55 -2.57 -4.04
N GLN A 140 -1.00 -1.34 -3.85
CA GLN A 140 -1.28 -0.80 -2.53
C GLN A 140 -2.52 -1.47 -1.96
N THR A 141 -2.47 -1.83 -0.69
CA THR A 141 -3.57 -2.57 -0.03
C THR A 141 -4.32 -1.75 1.04
N ASN A 142 -4.02 -0.45 1.12
CA ASN A 142 -4.73 0.51 1.95
C ASN A 142 -4.84 1.87 1.25
N ASP A 143 -5.68 2.77 1.74
CA ASP A 143 -6.03 4.06 1.10
C ASP A 143 -4.99 5.18 1.31
N ALA A 144 -3.75 4.85 1.68
CA ALA A 144 -2.71 5.86 1.84
C ALA A 144 -2.30 6.45 0.48
N SER A 145 -2.41 7.76 0.30
CA SER A 145 -1.89 8.43 -0.89
C SER A 145 -0.36 8.40 -0.91
N PRO A 146 0.29 8.27 -2.07
CA PRO A 146 1.74 8.37 -2.17
C PRO A 146 2.26 9.69 -1.62
N LEU A 147 3.39 9.66 -0.91
CA LEU A 147 4.12 10.89 -0.55
C LEU A 147 4.91 11.37 -1.75
N LEU A 148 4.67 12.61 -2.14
CA LEU A 148 5.51 13.26 -3.15
C LEU A 148 6.85 13.63 -2.51
N SER A 149 7.95 13.48 -3.27
CA SER A 149 9.30 13.80 -2.82
C SER A 149 9.42 15.28 -2.40
N GLY A 150 10.13 15.55 -1.31
CA GLY A 150 10.43 16.91 -0.82
C GLY A 150 10.43 17.07 0.69
N ASP A 151 9.85 16.16 1.44
CA ASP A 151 9.84 16.21 2.89
C ASP A 151 10.98 15.39 3.49
N THR A 152 11.56 15.89 4.56
CA THR A 152 12.58 15.19 5.39
C THR A 152 11.94 14.07 6.23
N THR A 153 10.91 13.44 5.71
CA THR A 153 10.15 12.40 6.38
C THR A 153 11.00 11.16 6.54
N ALA A 154 11.17 10.72 7.78
CA ALA A 154 11.81 9.45 8.08
C ALA A 154 10.77 8.32 8.06
N PHE A 155 11.22 7.07 7.83
CA PHE A 155 10.33 5.92 7.84
C PHE A 155 10.99 4.66 8.40
N VAL A 156 10.16 3.75 8.89
CA VAL A 156 10.48 2.33 9.03
C VAL A 156 9.82 1.60 7.89
N THR A 157 10.56 0.75 7.18
CA THR A 157 9.98 -0.20 6.23
C THR A 157 10.27 -1.63 6.64
N VAL A 158 9.27 -2.49 6.48
CA VAL A 158 9.37 -3.93 6.68
C VAL A 158 9.07 -4.61 5.34
N LEU A 159 10.06 -5.32 4.82
CA LEU A 159 9.93 -6.20 3.66
C LEU A 159 9.75 -7.63 4.16
N TYR A 160 8.57 -8.18 3.99
CA TYR A 160 8.26 -9.56 4.36
C TYR A 160 8.70 -10.50 3.25
N ASN A 161 9.45 -11.53 3.61
CA ASN A 161 9.77 -12.63 2.68
C ASN A 161 8.51 -13.44 2.39
N ASN A 162 8.57 -14.27 1.34
CA ASN A 162 7.47 -15.16 0.99
C ASN A 162 7.19 -16.15 2.14
N PRO A 163 5.97 -16.14 2.71
CA PRO A 163 5.59 -17.07 3.78
C PRO A 163 5.38 -18.48 3.22
N LYS A 164 5.41 -19.49 4.08
CA LYS A 164 5.08 -20.88 3.71
C LYS A 164 3.62 -21.04 3.30
N ASP A 165 2.71 -20.28 3.96
CA ASP A 165 1.29 -20.23 3.66
C ASP A 165 0.85 -18.76 3.56
N GLY A 166 0.64 -18.30 2.32
CA GLY A 166 0.21 -16.93 2.04
C GLY A 166 -1.20 -16.63 2.56
N ALA A 167 -2.11 -17.60 2.55
CA ALA A 167 -3.48 -17.40 3.02
C ALA A 167 -3.52 -17.25 4.55
N ALA A 168 -2.77 -18.07 5.27
CA ALA A 168 -2.62 -17.97 6.72
C ALA A 168 -1.95 -16.63 7.11
N PHE A 169 -0.91 -16.21 6.37
CA PHE A 169 -0.27 -14.91 6.55
C PHE A 169 -1.28 -13.77 6.43
N GLU A 170 -2.04 -13.71 5.32
CA GLU A 170 -3.01 -12.63 5.06
C GLU A 170 -4.10 -12.57 6.12
N SER A 171 -4.62 -13.74 6.53
CA SER A 171 -5.66 -13.83 7.56
C SER A 171 -5.16 -13.28 8.90
N TYR A 172 -3.96 -13.68 9.34
CA TYR A 172 -3.39 -13.20 10.60
C TYR A 172 -3.01 -11.70 10.51
N TYR A 173 -2.37 -11.31 9.41
CA TYR A 173 -1.96 -9.93 9.16
C TYR A 173 -3.13 -8.96 9.29
N ALA A 174 -4.24 -9.25 8.59
CA ALA A 174 -5.41 -8.39 8.60
C ALA A 174 -6.20 -8.44 9.92
N ALA A 175 -6.42 -9.65 10.48
CA ALA A 175 -7.30 -9.83 11.64
C ALA A 175 -6.60 -9.57 12.99
N THR A 176 -5.27 -9.64 13.05
CA THR A 176 -4.53 -9.56 14.32
C THR A 176 -3.42 -8.51 14.26
N HIS A 177 -2.50 -8.60 13.31
CA HIS A 177 -1.32 -7.73 13.28
C HIS A 177 -1.67 -6.26 13.02
N LEU A 178 -2.46 -5.95 12.00
CA LEU A 178 -2.86 -4.57 11.70
C LEU A 178 -3.66 -3.91 12.84
N PRO A 179 -4.59 -4.59 13.53
CA PRO A 179 -5.20 -4.08 14.77
C PRO A 179 -4.20 -3.74 15.88
N ILE A 180 -3.16 -4.56 16.10
CA ILE A 180 -2.09 -4.26 17.08
C ILE A 180 -1.35 -2.99 16.68
N VAL A 181 -0.96 -2.84 15.40
CA VAL A 181 -0.33 -1.62 14.88
C VAL A 181 -1.24 -0.41 15.06
N GLY A 182 -2.53 -0.54 14.73
CA GLY A 182 -3.52 0.53 14.87
C GLY A 182 -3.73 0.99 16.32
N GLN A 183 -3.80 0.06 17.26
CA GLN A 183 -3.93 0.36 18.70
C GLN A 183 -2.68 1.09 19.23
N GLY A 184 -1.51 0.74 18.73
CA GLY A 184 -0.24 1.38 19.09
C GLY A 184 0.05 2.69 18.37
N ALA A 185 -0.72 3.07 17.35
CA ALA A 185 -0.39 4.15 16.42
C ALA A 185 -0.11 5.50 17.11
N ALA A 186 -0.94 5.87 18.11
CA ALA A 186 -0.77 7.13 18.84
C ALA A 186 0.51 7.17 19.67
N GLU A 187 0.88 6.06 20.30
CA GLU A 187 2.10 5.95 21.10
C GLU A 187 3.36 5.88 20.21
N ILE A 188 3.28 5.12 19.11
CA ILE A 188 4.36 5.01 18.13
C ILE A 188 4.58 6.33 17.40
N GLY A 189 3.51 7.10 17.12
CA GLY A 189 3.59 8.45 16.57
C GLY A 189 3.93 8.50 15.08
N PHE A 190 3.65 7.43 14.31
CA PHE A 190 3.72 7.53 12.85
C PHE A 190 2.51 8.33 12.32
N THR A 191 2.74 9.09 11.27
CA THR A 191 1.72 9.97 10.66
C THR A 191 0.96 9.29 9.53
N ARG A 192 1.53 8.22 8.97
CA ARG A 192 0.99 7.49 7.83
C ARG A 192 1.54 6.06 7.82
N ALA A 193 0.69 5.12 7.40
CA ALA A 193 1.10 3.76 7.06
C ALA A 193 0.80 3.49 5.57
N GLU A 194 1.75 2.89 4.87
CA GLU A 194 1.59 2.42 3.50
C GLU A 194 1.80 0.91 3.48
N LEU A 195 0.79 0.20 2.98
CA LEU A 195 0.77 -1.26 2.94
C LEU A 195 0.69 -1.69 1.48
N ALA A 196 1.61 -2.54 1.08
CA ALA A 196 1.74 -3.00 -0.28
C ALA A 196 1.88 -4.52 -0.35
N LYS A 197 1.38 -5.11 -1.43
CA LYS A 197 1.57 -6.52 -1.76
C LYS A 197 2.24 -6.62 -3.12
N PHE A 198 3.33 -7.39 -3.19
CA PHE A 198 4.04 -7.62 -4.44
C PHE A 198 3.37 -8.74 -5.24
N ALA A 199 3.20 -8.52 -6.53
CA ALA A 199 2.61 -9.48 -7.45
C ALA A 199 3.67 -10.38 -8.10
N ARG A 200 4.76 -9.77 -8.58
CA ARG A 200 5.85 -10.46 -9.29
C ARG A 200 7.11 -9.58 -9.38
N ASN A 201 8.23 -10.17 -9.72
CA ASN A 201 9.40 -9.45 -10.20
C ASN A 201 9.12 -8.84 -11.59
N LEU A 202 9.91 -7.84 -11.97
CA LEU A 202 9.76 -7.18 -13.27
C LEU A 202 10.02 -8.14 -14.45
N ASP A 203 10.86 -9.15 -14.27
CA ASP A 203 11.14 -10.20 -15.25
C ASP A 203 10.04 -11.27 -15.36
N GLY A 204 8.95 -11.14 -14.62
CA GLY A 204 7.83 -12.08 -14.60
C GLY A 204 7.97 -13.25 -13.62
N SER A 205 9.11 -13.42 -12.98
CA SER A 205 9.31 -14.44 -11.94
C SER A 205 8.54 -14.10 -10.64
N ALA A 206 8.45 -15.06 -9.72
CA ALA A 206 7.84 -14.84 -8.40
C ALA A 206 8.52 -13.68 -7.68
N ALA A 207 7.73 -12.81 -7.02
CA ALA A 207 8.24 -11.64 -6.32
C ALA A 207 9.29 -12.04 -5.26
N ALA A 208 10.38 -11.27 -5.20
CA ALA A 208 11.45 -11.47 -4.22
C ALA A 208 10.99 -11.29 -2.78
N PHE A 209 10.00 -10.42 -2.58
CA PHE A 209 9.32 -10.21 -1.30
C PHE A 209 7.81 -10.40 -1.47
N TYR A 210 7.14 -10.71 -0.37
CA TYR A 210 5.70 -10.94 -0.36
C TYR A 210 4.91 -9.65 -0.14
N ARG A 211 5.28 -8.88 0.89
CA ARG A 211 4.64 -7.61 1.27
C ARG A 211 5.67 -6.57 1.69
N GLN A 212 5.25 -5.31 1.65
CA GLN A 212 5.92 -4.20 2.30
C GLN A 212 4.92 -3.47 3.21
N ALA A 213 5.38 -3.11 4.40
CA ALA A 213 4.74 -2.11 5.25
C ALA A 213 5.73 -0.96 5.46
N LYS A 214 5.28 0.28 5.33
CA LYS A 214 6.10 1.47 5.55
C LYS A 214 5.35 2.40 6.51
N LEU A 215 5.96 2.74 7.63
CA LEU A 215 5.45 3.67 8.62
C LEU A 215 6.26 4.96 8.55
N TYR A 216 5.60 6.08 8.28
CA TYR A 216 6.24 7.38 8.10
C TYR A 216 6.16 8.22 9.37
N PHE A 217 7.24 8.92 9.65
CA PHE A 217 7.41 9.79 10.80
C PHE A 217 7.80 11.20 10.33
N PRO A 218 7.43 12.26 11.07
CA PRO A 218 7.76 13.63 10.68
C PRO A 218 9.26 13.88 10.48
N ASN A 219 10.11 13.17 11.24
CA ASN A 219 11.56 13.28 11.18
C ASN A 219 12.24 12.10 11.90
N ALA A 220 13.55 12.03 11.81
CA ALA A 220 14.36 10.97 12.45
C ALA A 220 14.25 10.94 13.98
N ALA A 221 14.04 12.09 14.65
CA ALA A 221 13.87 12.13 16.09
C ALA A 221 12.54 11.49 16.51
N ALA A 222 11.45 11.79 15.81
CA ALA A 222 10.14 11.16 16.01
C ALA A 222 10.21 9.64 15.75
N LEU A 223 10.88 9.23 14.67
CA LEU A 223 11.11 7.81 14.37
C LEU A 223 11.85 7.12 15.53
N LYS A 224 12.96 7.70 16.00
CA LYS A 224 13.73 7.13 17.11
C LYS A 224 12.89 7.01 18.39
N THR A 225 12.09 8.03 18.70
CA THR A 225 11.18 8.00 19.85
C THR A 225 10.14 6.90 19.67
N GLY A 226 9.46 6.86 18.53
CA GLY A 226 8.39 5.92 18.23
C GLY A 226 8.84 4.46 18.25
N THR A 227 9.99 4.17 17.65
CA THR A 227 10.56 2.81 17.65
C THR A 227 11.07 2.35 19.02
N GLY A 228 11.24 3.26 19.97
CA GLY A 228 11.60 2.94 21.37
C GLY A 228 10.40 2.69 22.29
N THR A 229 9.16 2.79 21.82
CA THR A 229 7.96 2.65 22.64
C THR A 229 7.60 1.20 22.93
N ALA A 230 6.80 0.99 24.01
CA ALA A 230 6.28 -0.32 24.34
C ALA A 230 5.32 -0.84 23.26
N ALA A 231 4.54 0.05 22.64
CA ALA A 231 3.64 -0.28 21.54
C ALA A 231 4.42 -0.79 20.30
N PHE A 232 5.52 -0.13 19.92
CA PHE A 232 6.35 -0.61 18.80
C PHE A 232 6.99 -1.97 19.10
N LYS A 233 7.43 -2.17 20.35
CA LYS A 233 7.92 -3.48 20.78
C LYS A 233 6.85 -4.55 20.66
N ALA A 234 5.61 -4.28 21.08
CA ALA A 234 4.50 -5.23 20.96
C ALA A 234 4.21 -5.61 19.49
N VAL A 235 4.28 -4.64 18.56
CA VAL A 235 4.20 -4.88 17.11
C VAL A 235 5.33 -5.83 16.67
N GLY A 236 6.56 -5.60 17.12
CA GLY A 236 7.72 -6.44 16.80
C GLY A 236 7.60 -7.86 17.36
N ASP A 237 7.16 -8.02 18.61
CA ASP A 237 6.97 -9.30 19.29
C ASP A 237 5.89 -10.17 18.61
N ASP A 238 4.99 -9.55 17.84
CA ASP A 238 3.93 -10.26 17.10
C ASP A 238 4.41 -10.86 15.76
N LEU A 239 5.43 -10.27 15.13
CA LEU A 239 5.92 -10.66 13.79
C LEU A 239 6.24 -12.16 13.65
N PRO A 240 6.92 -12.85 14.62
CA PRO A 240 7.24 -14.26 14.48
C PRO A 240 6.02 -15.19 14.39
N LYS A 241 4.83 -14.72 14.76
CA LYS A 241 3.61 -15.54 14.76
C LYS A 241 3.05 -15.80 13.36
N PHE A 242 3.43 -14.95 12.37
CA PHE A 242 2.89 -15.05 11.02
C PHE A 242 3.95 -14.87 9.91
N ALA A 243 5.02 -14.12 10.17
CA ALA A 243 6.07 -13.84 9.18
C ALA A 243 7.13 -14.97 9.16
N ASP A 244 6.72 -16.20 8.97
CA ASP A 244 7.56 -17.40 9.05
C ASP A 244 8.59 -17.53 7.92
N GLY A 245 8.43 -16.76 6.83
CA GLY A 245 9.45 -16.56 5.80
C GLY A 245 10.58 -15.64 6.21
N GLY A 246 10.44 -14.96 7.36
CA GLY A 246 11.34 -13.91 7.81
C GLY A 246 11.04 -12.56 7.17
N LEU A 247 11.83 -11.56 7.53
CA LEU A 247 11.67 -10.19 7.05
C LEU A 247 12.98 -9.40 7.09
N THR A 248 12.98 -8.26 6.40
CA THR A 248 14.03 -7.23 6.51
C THR A 248 13.38 -5.92 6.98
N ALA A 249 13.84 -5.38 8.11
CA ALA A 249 13.36 -4.12 8.64
C ALA A 249 14.44 -3.05 8.54
N LEU A 250 14.12 -1.94 7.90
CA LEU A 250 15.03 -0.84 7.58
C LEU A 250 14.46 0.48 8.05
N VAL A 251 15.32 1.40 8.41
CA VAL A 251 15.02 2.82 8.60
C VAL A 251 15.65 3.63 7.48
N GLY A 252 14.99 4.71 7.10
CA GLY A 252 15.46 5.58 6.03
C GLY A 252 14.69 6.89 6.00
N HIS A 253 14.94 7.66 4.97
CA HIS A 253 14.29 8.96 4.74
C HIS A 253 13.94 9.17 3.27
N LEU A 254 12.95 10.03 3.03
CA LEU A 254 12.64 10.52 1.69
C LEU A 254 13.78 11.41 1.21
N THR A 255 14.01 11.35 -0.09
CA THR A 255 15.06 12.16 -0.72
C THR A 255 14.50 12.94 -1.90
N SER A 256 15.04 14.15 -2.12
CA SER A 256 14.83 14.97 -3.32
C SER A 256 16.18 15.23 -3.98
N ALA A 257 16.14 15.75 -5.22
CA ALA A 257 17.34 16.27 -5.86
C ALA A 257 17.99 17.35 -4.99
N PRO A 258 19.31 17.33 -4.84
CA PRO A 258 20.04 18.33 -4.08
C PRO A 258 19.98 19.72 -4.72
#